data_2f6a2541b2e89b8b9300eb5c7d027e7d
#
_entry.id   2f6a2541b2e89b8b9300eb5c7d027e7d
#
_cell.length_a   1.000
_cell.length_b   1.000
_cell.length_c   1.000
_cell.angle_alpha   90.00
_cell.angle_beta   90.00
_cell.angle_gamma   90.00
#
_symmetry.space_group_name_H-M   'P 1'
#
loop_
_entity.id
_entity.type
_entity.pdbx_description
1 polymer ?
#
loop_
_entity_poly.entity_id
_entity_poly.type
_entity_poly.pdbx_seq_one_letter_code
_entity_poly.pdbx_strand_id
1 'polypeptide(L)'
;SKIILISGPTASGKSNFAIKIAKKINGEIINADSMQVYKQLKILTARPNKKEQKNIKHHMYGIIDLRKRFSVGQWLKIAIKKIEEIKKKKKIPILVGGTGLYFQSLIDGLVKIPEIPLKFRNKIRLIQKKDGQKKFYKKLLKIDPVAKNKFDPNDTQRTIRAFEIKSFTKISIYEWLSKTKPEFKDEEFIKLYIDLKRDDLIKRISLRSIKMIENGAINEVKKFIKSKIKKDLSVNR
;
A
#
# COMPACT_ATOMS: atom_id res chain seq x y z
N SER A 1 -1.22 23.88 5.64
CA SER A 1 -2.44 23.17 6.12
C SER A 1 -2.09 21.76 6.54
N LYS A 2 -2.79 21.21 7.54
CA LYS A 2 -2.60 19.85 8.03
C LYS A 2 -3.00 18.80 6.97
N ILE A 3 -2.41 17.62 7.08
CA ILE A 3 -2.74 16.42 6.30
C ILE A 3 -3.38 15.42 7.25
N ILE A 4 -4.58 14.94 6.97
CA ILE A 4 -5.26 13.98 7.84
C ILE A 4 -5.01 12.56 7.31
N LEU A 5 -4.54 11.68 8.19
CA LEU A 5 -4.34 10.26 7.91
C LEU A 5 -5.38 9.45 8.70
N ILE A 6 -6.21 8.68 7.99
CA ILE A 6 -7.22 7.82 8.61
C ILE A 6 -6.91 6.38 8.29
N SER A 7 -6.48 5.63 9.29
CA SER A 7 -6.15 4.21 9.20
C SER A 7 -7.05 3.36 10.08
N GLY A 8 -6.97 2.04 9.94
CA GLY A 8 -7.72 1.07 10.73
C GLY A 8 -8.00 -0.21 9.94
N PRO A 9 -8.54 -1.25 10.56
CA PRO A 9 -8.79 -2.54 9.92
C PRO A 9 -9.85 -2.47 8.82
N THR A 10 -9.92 -3.51 7.99
CA THR A 10 -11.00 -3.63 6.98
C THR A 10 -12.37 -3.62 7.68
N ALA A 11 -13.40 -3.12 7.02
CA ALA A 11 -14.77 -2.97 7.54
C ALA A 11 -14.92 -2.10 8.83
N SER A 12 -13.88 -1.37 9.26
CA SER A 12 -13.96 -0.50 10.45
C SER A 12 -14.81 0.77 10.26
N GLY A 13 -15.22 1.08 9.03
CA GLY A 13 -16.00 2.30 8.74
C GLY A 13 -15.18 3.53 8.36
N LYS A 14 -13.86 3.38 8.12
CA LYS A 14 -12.93 4.46 7.73
C LYS A 14 -13.47 5.38 6.64
N SER A 15 -14.02 4.82 5.56
CA SER A 15 -14.48 5.61 4.40
C SER A 15 -15.64 6.52 4.77
N ASN A 16 -16.63 6.01 5.53
CA ASN A 16 -17.75 6.81 6.00
C ASN A 16 -17.31 7.90 6.97
N PHE A 17 -16.40 7.59 7.86
CA PHE A 17 -15.82 8.55 8.80
C PHE A 17 -15.06 9.66 8.06
N ALA A 18 -14.23 9.29 7.07
CA ALA A 18 -13.51 10.24 6.23
C ALA A 18 -14.45 11.19 5.46
N ILE A 19 -15.54 10.67 4.92
CA ILE A 19 -16.54 11.49 4.21
C ILE A 19 -17.21 12.48 5.17
N LYS A 20 -17.55 12.05 6.40
CA LYS A 20 -18.11 12.94 7.42
C LYS A 20 -17.15 14.09 7.78
N ILE A 21 -15.88 13.76 7.99
CA ILE A 21 -14.84 14.77 8.24
C ILE A 21 -14.67 15.69 7.03
N ALA A 22 -14.51 15.12 5.82
CA ALA A 22 -14.30 15.90 4.59
C ALA A 22 -15.40 16.96 4.37
N LYS A 23 -16.65 16.62 4.66
CA LYS A 23 -17.77 17.57 4.58
C LYS A 23 -17.64 18.72 5.57
N LYS A 24 -17.19 18.44 6.81
CA LYS A 24 -17.09 19.45 7.88
C LYS A 24 -15.94 20.43 7.67
N ILE A 25 -14.83 19.98 7.08
CA ILE A 25 -13.59 20.77 6.99
C ILE A 25 -13.19 21.13 5.57
N ASN A 26 -14.10 21.03 4.59
CA ASN A 26 -13.80 21.26 3.18
C ASN A 26 -12.61 20.42 2.67
N GLY A 27 -12.63 19.12 2.96
CA GLY A 27 -11.56 18.19 2.60
C GLY A 27 -11.81 17.45 1.29
N GLU A 28 -10.71 16.91 0.69
CA GLU A 28 -10.76 15.96 -0.42
C GLU A 28 -10.05 14.67 -0.01
N ILE A 29 -10.58 13.52 -0.45
CA ILE A 29 -10.10 12.18 -0.01
C ILE A 29 -9.08 11.63 -1.01
N ILE A 30 -7.99 11.06 -0.49
CA ILE A 30 -6.94 10.36 -1.23
C ILE A 30 -6.90 8.90 -0.77
N ASN A 31 -6.92 7.97 -1.72
CA ASN A 31 -6.84 6.55 -1.42
C ASN A 31 -5.45 6.12 -0.92
N ALA A 32 -5.40 5.47 0.23
CA ALA A 32 -4.22 4.82 0.81
C ALA A 32 -4.41 3.29 0.98
N ASP A 33 -5.16 2.66 0.07
CA ASP A 33 -5.34 1.21 -0.01
C ASP A 33 -4.74 0.70 -1.32
N SER A 34 -3.82 -0.28 -1.23
CA SER A 34 -3.06 -0.81 -2.37
C SER A 34 -3.91 -1.62 -3.35
N MET A 35 -5.09 -2.09 -2.95
CA MET A 35 -5.98 -2.85 -3.82
C MET A 35 -7.02 -1.95 -4.52
N GLN A 36 -7.47 -0.89 -3.87
CA GLN A 36 -8.44 0.05 -4.44
C GLN A 36 -7.88 0.94 -5.56
N VAL A 37 -6.58 0.89 -5.81
CA VAL A 37 -5.95 1.61 -6.95
C VAL A 37 -6.26 0.97 -8.30
N TYR A 38 -6.65 -0.31 -8.34
CA TYR A 38 -6.87 -1.04 -9.58
C TYR A 38 -8.24 -0.75 -10.20
N LYS A 39 -8.28 -0.45 -11.52
CA LYS A 39 -9.49 -0.06 -12.25
C LYS A 39 -10.57 -1.14 -12.22
N GLN A 40 -10.17 -2.40 -12.41
CA GLN A 40 -11.07 -3.51 -12.63
C GLN A 40 -11.62 -4.14 -11.34
N LEU A 41 -10.95 -3.93 -10.20
CA LEU A 41 -11.39 -4.46 -8.91
C LEU A 41 -12.20 -3.41 -8.14
N LYS A 42 -13.51 -3.48 -8.26
CA LYS A 42 -14.44 -2.55 -7.61
C LYS A 42 -15.11 -3.18 -6.40
N ILE A 43 -15.73 -4.34 -6.59
CA ILE A 43 -16.52 -5.03 -5.59
C ILE A 43 -15.60 -5.71 -4.57
N LEU A 44 -14.65 -6.50 -5.04
CA LEU A 44 -13.69 -7.22 -4.18
C LEU A 44 -12.86 -6.32 -3.28
N THR A 45 -12.60 -5.10 -3.71
CA THR A 45 -11.85 -4.12 -2.90
C THR A 45 -12.75 -3.21 -2.08
N ALA A 46 -14.08 -3.35 -2.20
CA ALA A 46 -15.08 -2.45 -1.63
C ALA A 46 -14.75 -0.98 -1.92
N ARG A 47 -14.36 -0.69 -3.16
CA ARG A 47 -14.08 0.68 -3.58
C ARG A 47 -15.35 1.51 -3.56
N PRO A 48 -15.37 2.69 -2.93
CA PRO A 48 -16.57 3.50 -2.85
C PRO A 48 -17.07 3.91 -4.25
N ASN A 49 -18.34 3.66 -4.52
CA ASN A 49 -19.00 4.11 -5.74
C ASN A 49 -19.39 5.59 -5.66
N LYS A 50 -19.84 6.18 -6.78
CA LYS A 50 -20.18 7.62 -6.84
C LYS A 50 -21.24 8.04 -5.80
N LYS A 51 -22.25 7.20 -5.56
CA LYS A 51 -23.29 7.48 -4.57
C LYS A 51 -22.73 7.49 -3.14
N GLU A 52 -21.84 6.57 -2.84
CA GLU A 52 -21.17 6.48 -1.54
C GLU A 52 -20.19 7.63 -1.30
N GLN A 53 -19.61 8.20 -2.35
CA GLN A 53 -18.70 9.35 -2.26
C GLN A 53 -19.39 10.66 -1.83
N LYS A 54 -20.73 10.75 -1.90
CA LYS A 54 -21.55 11.85 -1.37
C LYS A 54 -21.04 13.24 -1.78
N ASN A 55 -20.69 13.42 -3.06
CA ASN A 55 -20.15 14.66 -3.64
C ASN A 55 -18.77 15.11 -3.10
N ILE A 56 -18.11 14.32 -2.27
CA ILE A 56 -16.72 14.56 -1.87
C ILE A 56 -15.80 14.07 -2.98
N LYS A 57 -14.82 14.87 -3.36
CA LYS A 57 -13.85 14.49 -4.36
C LYS A 57 -12.91 13.41 -3.82
N HIS A 58 -12.84 12.29 -4.55
CA HIS A 58 -12.00 11.13 -4.22
C HIS A 58 -10.91 10.96 -5.28
N HIS A 59 -9.68 10.80 -4.82
CA HIS A 59 -8.49 10.68 -5.66
C HIS A 59 -7.83 9.31 -5.51
N MET A 60 -7.15 8.87 -6.55
CA MET A 60 -6.34 7.66 -6.59
C MET A 60 -7.12 6.35 -6.44
N TYR A 61 -8.41 6.35 -6.69
CA TYR A 61 -9.24 5.15 -6.79
C TYR A 61 -9.32 4.68 -8.23
N GLY A 62 -8.99 3.42 -8.49
CA GLY A 62 -9.11 2.83 -9.83
C GLY A 62 -8.30 3.53 -10.90
N ILE A 63 -7.07 3.92 -10.61
CA ILE A 63 -6.18 4.65 -11.53
C ILE A 63 -5.24 3.74 -12.31
N ILE A 64 -5.04 2.50 -11.86
CA ILE A 64 -4.06 1.56 -12.40
C ILE A 64 -4.75 0.36 -13.07
N ASP A 65 -4.29 -0.03 -14.24
CA ASP A 65 -4.71 -1.29 -14.87
C ASP A 65 -4.07 -2.48 -14.16
N LEU A 66 -4.83 -3.57 -13.98
CA LEU A 66 -4.39 -4.81 -13.32
C LEU A 66 -3.10 -5.40 -13.90
N ARG A 67 -2.84 -5.18 -15.20
CA ARG A 67 -1.66 -5.70 -15.90
C ARG A 67 -0.40 -4.89 -15.61
N LYS A 68 -0.52 -3.76 -14.94
CA LYS A 68 0.60 -2.88 -14.61
C LYS A 68 1.10 -3.15 -13.20
N ARG A 69 2.40 -3.12 -13.00
CA ARG A 69 2.99 -3.08 -11.66
C ARG A 69 2.76 -1.71 -11.04
N PHE A 70 2.42 -1.69 -9.78
CA PHE A 70 2.27 -0.47 -9.02
C PHE A 70 2.99 -0.60 -7.69
N SER A 71 4.00 0.22 -7.48
CA SER A 71 4.86 0.19 -6.30
C SER A 71 4.48 1.28 -5.30
N VAL A 72 4.91 1.11 -4.04
CA VAL A 72 4.78 2.14 -3.02
C VAL A 72 5.43 3.46 -3.44
N GLY A 73 6.56 3.42 -4.16
CA GLY A 73 7.21 4.62 -4.67
C GLY A 73 6.38 5.38 -5.70
N GLN A 74 5.73 4.66 -6.60
CA GLN A 74 4.79 5.28 -7.55
C GLN A 74 3.57 5.86 -6.84
N TRP A 75 3.02 5.13 -5.85
CA TRP A 75 1.92 5.64 -5.03
C TRP A 75 2.32 6.92 -4.31
N LEU A 76 3.47 6.92 -3.63
CA LEU A 76 3.96 8.06 -2.85
C LEU A 76 4.13 9.31 -3.72
N LYS A 77 4.77 9.16 -4.90
CA LYS A 77 4.95 10.27 -5.84
C LYS A 77 3.61 10.90 -6.27
N ILE A 78 2.60 10.07 -6.58
CA ILE A 78 1.27 10.55 -6.96
C ILE A 78 0.55 11.15 -5.76
N ALA A 79 0.66 10.54 -4.57
CA ALA A 79 0.03 11.02 -3.35
C ALA A 79 0.56 12.40 -2.94
N ILE A 80 1.88 12.62 -2.93
CA ILE A 80 2.50 13.91 -2.64
C ILE A 80 1.96 14.99 -3.60
N LYS A 81 2.04 14.73 -4.91
CA LYS A 81 1.50 15.66 -5.91
C LYS A 81 0.03 15.99 -5.65
N LYS A 82 -0.77 14.99 -5.26
CA LYS A 82 -2.20 15.19 -5.02
C LYS A 82 -2.46 15.97 -3.72
N ILE A 83 -1.66 15.75 -2.69
CA ILE A 83 -1.69 16.53 -1.45
C ILE A 83 -1.44 18.01 -1.77
N GLU A 84 -0.38 18.31 -2.53
CA GLU A 84 -0.04 19.68 -2.91
C GLU A 84 -1.13 20.35 -3.77
N GLU A 85 -1.71 19.61 -4.72
CA GLU A 85 -2.83 20.12 -5.54
C GLU A 85 -4.06 20.48 -4.69
N ILE A 86 -4.33 19.70 -3.64
CA ILE A 86 -5.45 19.96 -2.72
C ILE A 86 -5.16 21.16 -1.82
N LYS A 87 -3.93 21.24 -1.27
CA LYS A 87 -3.47 22.38 -0.46
C LYS A 87 -3.52 23.69 -1.23
N LYS A 88 -3.10 23.71 -2.51
CA LYS A 88 -3.18 24.89 -3.39
C LYS A 88 -4.63 25.41 -3.58
N LYS A 89 -5.61 24.53 -3.50
CA LYS A 89 -7.05 24.91 -3.54
C LYS A 89 -7.58 25.34 -2.16
N LYS A 90 -6.74 25.55 -1.17
CA LYS A 90 -7.12 25.86 0.22
C LYS A 90 -8.04 24.80 0.85
N LYS A 91 -7.92 23.53 0.41
CA LYS A 91 -8.65 22.38 0.94
C LYS A 91 -7.72 21.48 1.77
N ILE A 92 -8.33 20.61 2.57
CA ILE A 92 -7.59 19.71 3.46
C ILE A 92 -7.47 18.31 2.82
N PRO A 93 -6.24 17.81 2.56
CA PRO A 93 -6.05 16.45 2.08
C PRO A 93 -6.29 15.43 3.19
N ILE A 94 -7.13 14.41 2.92
CA ILE A 94 -7.48 13.34 3.85
C ILE A 94 -7.11 12.01 3.21
N LEU A 95 -6.07 11.35 3.70
CA LEU A 95 -5.66 10.02 3.23
C LEU A 95 -6.40 8.94 4.01
N VAL A 96 -7.01 8.00 3.29
CA VAL A 96 -7.83 6.94 3.90
C VAL A 96 -7.45 5.58 3.35
N GLY A 97 -7.11 4.65 4.22
CA GLY A 97 -6.77 3.29 3.78
C GLY A 97 -6.35 2.34 4.88
N GLY A 98 -5.98 1.12 4.47
CA GLY A 98 -5.48 0.06 5.34
C GLY A 98 -4.03 -0.34 5.06
N THR A 99 -3.36 0.28 4.08
CA THR A 99 -2.01 -0.11 3.68
C THR A 99 -0.97 0.63 4.52
N GLY A 100 -0.51 -0.02 5.60
CA GLY A 100 0.46 0.57 6.53
C GLY A 100 1.73 1.07 5.84
N LEU A 101 2.26 0.33 4.85
CA LEU A 101 3.44 0.75 4.09
C LEU A 101 3.24 2.08 3.34
N TYR A 102 2.02 2.40 2.90
CA TYR A 102 1.72 3.68 2.26
C TYR A 102 1.81 4.84 3.26
N PHE A 103 1.19 4.69 4.43
CA PHE A 103 1.29 5.69 5.49
C PHE A 103 2.72 5.85 5.97
N GLN A 104 3.42 4.74 6.22
CA GLN A 104 4.81 4.76 6.64
C GLN A 104 5.69 5.49 5.61
N SER A 105 5.55 5.18 4.33
CA SER A 105 6.34 5.84 3.28
C SER A 105 6.08 7.35 3.18
N LEU A 106 4.89 7.80 3.55
CA LEU A 106 4.55 9.23 3.55
C LEU A 106 5.12 9.95 4.79
N ILE A 107 5.09 9.29 5.95
CA ILE A 107 5.54 9.86 7.24
C ILE A 107 7.07 9.82 7.33
N ASP A 108 7.67 8.66 7.05
CA ASP A 108 9.11 8.43 7.24
C ASP A 108 9.93 8.70 5.98
N GLY A 109 9.24 8.90 4.86
CA GLY A 109 9.86 8.94 3.55
C GLY A 109 10.08 7.56 2.93
N LEU A 110 10.52 7.55 1.70
CA LEU A 110 10.87 6.33 0.97
C LEU A 110 12.28 6.45 0.39
N VAL A 111 13.06 5.43 0.66
CA VAL A 111 14.43 5.30 0.15
C VAL A 111 14.46 5.34 -1.38
N LYS A 112 15.26 6.25 -1.93
CA LYS A 112 15.51 6.35 -3.37
C LYS A 112 16.62 5.38 -3.78
N ILE A 113 16.29 4.10 -3.82
CA ILE A 113 17.21 3.06 -4.31
C ILE A 113 17.21 3.05 -5.83
N PRO A 114 18.38 2.92 -6.50
CA PRO A 114 18.45 2.76 -7.93
C PRO A 114 17.56 1.61 -8.43
N GLU A 115 17.02 1.76 -9.63
CA GLU A 115 16.16 0.72 -10.20
C GLU A 115 16.97 -0.56 -10.47
N ILE A 116 16.57 -1.65 -9.81
CA ILE A 116 17.21 -2.96 -9.97
C ILE A 116 16.53 -3.69 -11.15
N PRO A 117 17.29 -4.04 -12.21
CA PRO A 117 16.74 -4.69 -13.38
C PRO A 117 15.97 -5.97 -13.05
N LEU A 118 14.85 -6.18 -13.72
CA LEU A 118 13.97 -7.33 -13.47
C LEU A 118 14.72 -8.68 -13.67
N LYS A 119 15.61 -8.75 -14.64
CA LYS A 119 16.45 -9.94 -14.87
C LYS A 119 17.29 -10.29 -13.64
N PHE A 120 17.91 -9.28 -13.02
CA PHE A 120 18.68 -9.46 -11.79
C PHE A 120 17.80 -9.93 -10.62
N ARG A 121 16.64 -9.28 -10.42
CA ARG A 121 15.68 -9.66 -9.37
C ARG A 121 15.18 -11.09 -9.54
N ASN A 122 14.87 -11.51 -10.76
CA ASN A 122 14.43 -12.87 -11.04
C ASN A 122 15.54 -13.89 -10.73
N LYS A 123 16.81 -13.59 -11.05
CA LYS A 123 17.96 -14.45 -10.67
C LYS A 123 18.02 -14.65 -9.15
N ILE A 124 17.90 -13.58 -8.37
CA ILE A 124 17.93 -13.69 -6.89
C ILE A 124 16.79 -14.55 -6.35
N ARG A 125 15.58 -14.38 -6.91
CA ARG A 125 14.41 -15.20 -6.52
C ARG A 125 14.60 -16.68 -6.83
N LEU A 126 15.22 -17.00 -7.97
CA LEU A 126 15.55 -18.39 -8.31
C LEU A 126 16.57 -18.98 -7.34
N ILE A 127 17.59 -18.21 -6.95
CA ILE A 127 18.58 -18.65 -5.95
C ILE A 127 17.87 -18.93 -4.62
N GLN A 128 17.00 -18.01 -4.16
CA GLN A 128 16.25 -18.20 -2.92
C GLN A 128 15.35 -19.45 -2.97
N LYS A 129 14.66 -19.66 -4.10
CA LYS A 129 13.82 -20.86 -4.30
C LYS A 129 14.63 -22.16 -4.25
N LYS A 130 15.83 -22.17 -4.84
CA LYS A 130 16.73 -23.32 -4.85
C LYS A 130 17.32 -23.61 -3.47
N ASP A 131 17.76 -22.58 -2.77
CA ASP A 131 18.45 -22.72 -1.48
C ASP A 131 17.49 -22.95 -0.29
N GLY A 132 16.23 -22.53 -0.41
CA GLY A 132 15.30 -22.43 0.70
C GLY A 132 15.61 -21.25 1.64
N GLN A 133 14.63 -20.88 2.48
CA GLN A 133 14.69 -19.65 3.28
C GLN A 133 15.87 -19.60 4.25
N LYS A 134 16.09 -20.65 5.04
CA LYS A 134 17.14 -20.69 6.07
C LYS A 134 18.55 -20.50 5.51
N LYS A 135 18.85 -21.20 4.40
CA LYS A 135 20.17 -21.11 3.74
C LYS A 135 20.34 -19.75 3.06
N PHE A 136 19.27 -19.23 2.43
CA PHE A 136 19.30 -17.95 1.75
C PHE A 136 19.47 -16.78 2.75
N TYR A 137 18.81 -16.83 3.92
CA TYR A 137 19.01 -15.86 4.99
C TYR A 137 20.46 -15.85 5.51
N LYS A 138 21.06 -17.03 5.70
CA LYS A 138 22.50 -17.12 6.04
C LYS A 138 23.39 -16.46 4.97
N LYS A 139 23.07 -16.64 3.68
CA LYS A 139 23.80 -15.96 2.58
C LYS A 139 23.63 -14.44 2.65
N LEU A 140 22.44 -13.95 2.99
CA LEU A 140 22.22 -12.51 3.21
C LEU A 140 23.15 -11.99 4.31
N LEU A 141 23.19 -12.64 5.47
CA LEU A 141 24.02 -12.19 6.60
C LEU A 141 25.51 -12.18 6.29
N LYS A 142 26.00 -13.04 5.37
CA LYS A 142 27.39 -13.00 4.92
C LYS A 142 27.73 -11.74 4.12
N ILE A 143 26.81 -11.24 3.32
CA ILE A 143 27.04 -10.04 2.48
C ILE A 143 26.56 -8.75 3.14
N ASP A 144 25.62 -8.86 4.07
CA ASP A 144 25.00 -7.73 4.78
C ASP A 144 24.76 -8.08 6.26
N PRO A 145 25.80 -8.05 7.10
CA PRO A 145 25.67 -8.35 8.53
C PRO A 145 24.72 -7.40 9.26
N VAL A 146 24.54 -6.19 8.74
CA VAL A 146 23.62 -5.18 9.31
C VAL A 146 22.16 -5.65 9.29
N ALA A 147 21.83 -6.60 8.39
CA ALA A 147 20.48 -7.16 8.31
C ALA A 147 20.10 -8.07 9.51
N LYS A 148 21.09 -8.48 10.32
CA LYS A 148 20.87 -9.33 11.49
C LYS A 148 19.90 -8.65 12.48
N ASN A 149 18.89 -9.38 12.92
CA ASN A 149 17.86 -8.94 13.88
C ASN A 149 17.00 -7.74 13.42
N LYS A 150 17.02 -7.39 12.13
CA LYS A 150 16.20 -6.29 11.60
C LYS A 150 14.79 -6.75 11.19
N PHE A 151 14.59 -8.03 10.96
CA PHE A 151 13.32 -8.66 10.61
C PHE A 151 13.37 -10.17 10.89
N ASP A 152 12.21 -10.82 10.86
CA ASP A 152 12.09 -12.26 11.07
C ASP A 152 12.92 -13.03 10.00
N PRO A 153 13.84 -13.93 10.39
CA PRO A 153 14.60 -14.76 9.46
C PRO A 153 13.75 -15.56 8.47
N ASN A 154 12.48 -15.82 8.81
CA ASN A 154 11.53 -16.52 7.94
C ASN A 154 10.80 -15.58 6.96
N ASP A 155 10.96 -14.26 7.09
CA ASP A 155 10.38 -13.30 6.14
C ASP A 155 11.13 -13.33 4.81
N THR A 156 10.65 -14.20 3.93
CA THR A 156 11.22 -14.41 2.59
C THR A 156 11.25 -13.13 1.76
N GLN A 157 10.21 -12.31 1.84
CA GLN A 157 10.12 -11.11 1.02
C GLN A 157 11.14 -10.05 1.43
N ARG A 158 11.30 -9.82 2.73
CA ARG A 158 12.31 -8.91 3.27
C ARG A 158 13.72 -9.43 3.03
N THR A 159 13.96 -10.72 3.20
CA THR A 159 15.25 -11.35 2.91
C THR A 159 15.65 -11.16 1.44
N ILE A 160 14.75 -11.48 0.49
CA ILE A 160 15.01 -11.29 -0.94
C ILE A 160 15.30 -9.81 -1.22
N ARG A 161 14.50 -8.90 -0.67
CA ARG A 161 14.66 -7.47 -0.95
C ARG A 161 15.98 -6.91 -0.43
N ALA A 162 16.38 -7.27 0.78
CA ALA A 162 17.67 -6.87 1.35
C ALA A 162 18.82 -7.43 0.50
N PHE A 163 18.74 -8.70 0.10
CA PHE A 163 19.76 -9.34 -0.74
C PHE A 163 19.85 -8.69 -2.13
N GLU A 164 18.72 -8.40 -2.79
CA GLU A 164 18.67 -7.70 -4.08
C GLU A 164 19.41 -6.35 -4.00
N ILE A 165 19.10 -5.55 -2.96
CA ILE A 165 19.66 -4.21 -2.80
C ILE A 165 21.15 -4.27 -2.50
N LYS A 166 21.57 -5.05 -1.51
CA LYS A 166 22.99 -5.18 -1.13
C LYS A 166 23.84 -5.72 -2.27
N SER A 167 23.35 -6.75 -2.98
CA SER A 167 24.09 -7.35 -4.10
C SER A 167 24.23 -6.38 -5.29
N PHE A 168 23.22 -5.57 -5.56
CA PHE A 168 23.22 -4.65 -6.69
C PHE A 168 23.94 -3.34 -6.38
N THR A 169 23.63 -2.72 -5.24
CA THR A 169 24.12 -1.37 -4.90
C THR A 169 25.37 -1.38 -4.03
N LYS A 170 25.75 -2.54 -3.47
CA LYS A 170 26.84 -2.71 -2.46
C LYS A 170 26.53 -2.03 -1.11
N ILE A 171 25.41 -1.35 -0.98
CA ILE A 171 24.98 -0.62 0.22
C ILE A 171 23.80 -1.37 0.86
N SER A 172 23.78 -1.47 2.19
CA SER A 172 22.67 -2.08 2.92
C SER A 172 21.38 -1.26 2.76
N ILE A 173 20.23 -1.94 2.70
CA ILE A 173 18.93 -1.25 2.75
C ILE A 173 18.81 -0.38 4.01
N TYR A 174 19.41 -0.79 5.12
CA TYR A 174 19.36 -0.04 6.39
C TYR A 174 20.22 1.21 6.37
N GLU A 175 21.33 1.19 5.65
CA GLU A 175 22.13 2.39 5.37
C GLU A 175 21.38 3.37 4.44
N TRP A 176 20.63 2.85 3.46
CA TRP A 176 19.75 3.67 2.65
C TRP A 176 18.64 4.31 3.49
N LEU A 177 17.99 3.52 4.36
CA LEU A 177 16.91 3.99 5.23
C LEU A 177 17.36 5.11 6.17
N SER A 178 18.59 5.04 6.73
CA SER A 178 19.10 6.08 7.63
C SER A 178 19.31 7.43 6.95
N LYS A 179 19.42 7.46 5.62
CA LYS A 179 19.60 8.68 4.81
C LYS A 179 18.27 9.22 4.24
N THR A 180 17.16 8.55 4.52
CA THR A 180 15.86 8.95 3.99
C THR A 180 15.33 10.16 4.71
N LYS A 181 14.80 11.14 3.95
CA LYS A 181 14.12 12.31 4.48
C LYS A 181 12.65 12.30 3.99
N PRO A 182 11.69 12.51 4.89
CA PRO A 182 10.31 12.67 4.50
C PRO A 182 10.07 13.99 3.77
N GLU A 183 9.01 14.03 2.93
CA GLU A 183 8.58 15.25 2.23
C GLU A 183 7.87 16.24 3.14
N PHE A 184 7.15 15.72 4.14
CA PHE A 184 6.37 16.50 5.11
C PHE A 184 6.93 16.30 6.51
N LYS A 185 6.83 17.32 7.36
CA LYS A 185 7.19 17.24 8.78
C LYS A 185 6.11 16.50 9.56
N ASP A 186 6.47 15.85 10.67
CA ASP A 186 5.51 15.08 11.48
C ASP A 186 4.37 15.96 12.02
N GLU A 187 4.68 17.23 12.35
CA GLU A 187 3.67 18.19 12.82
C GLU A 187 2.61 18.54 11.78
N GLU A 188 2.85 18.28 10.50
CA GLU A 188 1.85 18.51 9.45
C GLU A 188 0.75 17.44 9.44
N PHE A 189 0.96 16.29 10.10
CA PHE A 189 0.01 15.19 10.12
C PHE A 189 -0.93 15.22 11.33
N ILE A 190 -2.20 14.92 11.08
CA ILE A 190 -3.18 14.49 12.09
C ILE A 190 -3.44 13.01 11.81
N LYS A 191 -3.00 12.13 12.72
CA LYS A 191 -3.07 10.68 12.57
C LYS A 191 -4.26 10.15 13.36
N LEU A 192 -5.23 9.54 12.68
CA LEU A 192 -6.45 8.96 13.27
C LEU A 192 -6.49 7.46 12.97
N TYR A 193 -6.70 6.68 14.01
CA TYR A 193 -6.88 5.24 13.91
C TYR A 193 -8.30 4.87 14.31
N ILE A 194 -9.02 4.16 13.42
CA ILE A 194 -10.36 3.65 13.72
C ILE A 194 -10.20 2.27 14.32
N ASP A 195 -10.42 2.18 15.61
CA ASP A 195 -10.43 0.91 16.33
C ASP A 195 -11.86 0.39 16.54
N LEU A 196 -12.01 -0.91 16.50
CA LEU A 196 -13.25 -1.63 16.79
C LEU A 196 -12.95 -2.91 17.52
N LYS A 197 -13.85 -3.31 18.40
CA LYS A 197 -13.79 -4.63 19.04
C LYS A 197 -13.76 -5.74 17.99
N ARG A 198 -12.95 -6.76 18.23
CA ARG A 198 -12.71 -7.85 17.27
C ARG A 198 -14.01 -8.53 16.80
N ASP A 199 -14.94 -8.77 17.74
CA ASP A 199 -16.20 -9.45 17.43
C ASP A 199 -17.09 -8.61 16.50
N ASP A 200 -17.16 -7.31 16.72
CA ASP A 200 -17.91 -6.38 15.86
C ASP A 200 -17.26 -6.31 14.47
N LEU A 201 -15.95 -6.35 14.43
CA LEU A 201 -15.21 -6.36 13.17
C LEU A 201 -15.50 -7.63 12.36
N ILE A 202 -15.48 -8.81 12.99
CA ILE A 202 -15.79 -10.10 12.36
C ILE A 202 -17.21 -10.08 11.82
N LYS A 203 -18.21 -9.65 12.60
CA LYS A 203 -19.59 -9.51 12.14
C LYS A 203 -19.71 -8.61 10.90
N ARG A 204 -19.05 -7.45 10.91
CA ARG A 204 -19.05 -6.51 9.77
C ARG A 204 -18.36 -7.08 8.54
N ILE A 205 -17.25 -7.82 8.70
CA ILE A 205 -16.55 -8.48 7.59
C ILE A 205 -17.47 -9.55 6.97
N SER A 206 -18.12 -10.39 7.78
CA SER A 206 -19.02 -11.43 7.30
C SER A 206 -20.20 -10.85 6.50
N LEU A 207 -20.88 -9.84 7.05
CA LEU A 207 -21.99 -9.16 6.35
C LEU A 207 -21.52 -8.49 5.05
N ARG A 208 -20.34 -7.89 5.06
CA ARG A 208 -19.76 -7.28 3.87
C ARG A 208 -19.43 -8.32 2.80
N SER A 209 -18.90 -9.48 3.19
CA SER A 209 -18.58 -10.57 2.26
C SER A 209 -19.82 -11.11 1.57
N ILE A 210 -20.93 -11.30 2.30
CA ILE A 210 -22.22 -11.69 1.74
C ILE A 210 -22.68 -10.65 0.72
N LYS A 211 -22.71 -9.37 1.08
CA LYS A 211 -23.09 -8.28 0.16
C LYS A 211 -22.20 -8.19 -1.07
N MET A 212 -20.90 -8.49 -0.96
CA MET A 212 -20.01 -8.54 -2.12
C MET A 212 -20.40 -9.63 -3.10
N ILE A 213 -20.76 -10.82 -2.60
CA ILE A 213 -21.24 -11.96 -3.44
C ILE A 213 -22.52 -11.55 -4.16
N GLU A 214 -23.50 -11.02 -3.42
CA GLU A 214 -24.79 -10.55 -3.97
C GLU A 214 -24.59 -9.46 -5.04
N ASN A 215 -23.63 -8.57 -4.85
CA ASN A 215 -23.31 -7.50 -5.80
C ASN A 215 -22.43 -7.95 -6.99
N GLY A 216 -22.16 -9.24 -7.12
CA GLY A 216 -21.50 -9.82 -8.30
C GLY A 216 -19.98 -9.97 -8.17
N ALA A 217 -19.42 -10.10 -6.95
CA ALA A 217 -17.99 -10.35 -6.72
C ALA A 217 -17.50 -11.59 -7.50
N ILE A 218 -18.32 -12.66 -7.58
CA ILE A 218 -17.98 -13.88 -8.34
C ILE A 218 -17.75 -13.55 -9.82
N ASN A 219 -18.60 -12.70 -10.41
CA ASN A 219 -18.44 -12.28 -11.81
C ASN A 219 -17.18 -11.40 -12.00
N GLU A 220 -16.84 -10.56 -11.03
CA GLU A 220 -15.60 -9.78 -11.05
C GLU A 220 -14.37 -10.70 -11.02
N VAL A 221 -14.37 -11.76 -10.17
CA VAL A 221 -13.32 -12.80 -10.13
C VAL A 221 -13.23 -13.56 -11.45
N LYS A 222 -14.36 -14.01 -12.02
CA LYS A 222 -14.36 -14.72 -13.31
C LYS A 222 -13.71 -13.86 -14.42
N LYS A 223 -14.03 -12.56 -14.47
CA LYS A 223 -13.41 -11.61 -15.41
C LYS A 223 -11.91 -11.45 -15.14
N PHE A 224 -11.52 -11.38 -13.88
CA PHE A 224 -10.12 -11.28 -13.45
C PHE A 224 -9.32 -12.51 -13.92
N ILE A 225 -9.81 -13.73 -13.70
CA ILE A 225 -9.17 -14.98 -14.11
C ILE A 225 -9.01 -15.03 -15.65
N LYS A 226 -10.06 -14.65 -16.39
CA LYS A 226 -10.03 -14.60 -17.87
C LYS A 226 -9.00 -13.60 -18.41
N SER A 227 -8.62 -12.58 -17.65
CA SER A 227 -7.66 -11.56 -18.09
C SER A 227 -6.20 -12.04 -18.15
N LYS A 228 -5.92 -13.31 -17.77
CA LYS A 228 -4.58 -13.96 -17.83
C LYS A 228 -3.44 -13.10 -17.26
N ILE A 229 -3.67 -12.50 -16.11
CA ILE A 229 -2.69 -11.61 -15.47
C ILE A 229 -1.45 -12.40 -15.04
N LYS A 230 -0.27 -11.83 -15.26
CA LYS A 230 1.01 -12.47 -14.86
C LYS A 230 1.02 -12.74 -13.35
N LYS A 231 1.37 -13.97 -12.96
CA LYS A 231 1.35 -14.44 -11.55
C LYS A 231 2.24 -13.63 -10.59
N ASP A 232 3.24 -12.92 -11.10
CA ASP A 232 4.21 -12.15 -10.32
C ASP A 232 3.73 -10.73 -9.98
N LEU A 233 2.56 -10.33 -10.46
CA LEU A 233 1.98 -9.02 -10.12
C LEU A 233 1.38 -9.02 -8.72
N SER A 234 1.47 -7.88 -8.04
CA SER A 234 1.00 -7.70 -6.66
C SER A 234 -0.49 -7.96 -6.47
N VAL A 235 -1.29 -7.82 -7.52
CA VAL A 235 -2.73 -8.08 -7.53
C VAL A 235 -3.09 -9.56 -7.38
N ASN A 236 -2.15 -10.48 -7.60
CA ASN A 236 -2.32 -11.93 -7.44
C ASN A 236 -1.88 -12.47 -6.07
N ARG A 237 -1.56 -11.60 -5.12
CA ARG A 237 -1.08 -12.00 -3.78
C ARG A 237 -2.18 -11.95 -2.75
#